data_b540dbb2ab06343cf61e6c424e7ad233
#
_entry.id   b540dbb2ab06343cf61e6c424e7ad233
#
_cell.length_a   1.000
_cell.length_b   1.000
_cell.length_c   1.000
_cell.angle_alpha   90.00
_cell.angle_beta   90.00
_cell.angle_gamma   90.00
#
_symmetry.space_group_name_H-M   'P 1'
#
loop_
_entity.id
_entity.type
_entity.pdbx_description
1 polymer ?
#
loop_
_entity_poly.entity_id
_entity_poly.type
_entity_poly.pdbx_seq_one_letter_code
_entity_poly.pdbx_strand_id
1 'polypeptide(L)'
;SAWCRCHPSRMDALRVAISAPEGTPYAAGVFVFDVRFPPSFPAAPPSVTMLTTGRGTVRFNPNLYECGKVCLSLLGTWEGKGGETWNAETSTLLQVLVSIQALIFVSDPYYNEPGFEAQMGTPVGDHRAAKYAATVREHCVRWAMIDQLNRDKLEATVKPGESKVLDLVRALRMRGVVLHEHRQQ
;
A
#
# COMPACT_ATOMS: atom_id res chain seq x y z
N SER A 1 5.03 8.72 3.74
CA SER A 1 6.25 8.74 2.90
C SER A 1 6.20 7.63 1.86
N ALA A 2 6.81 7.87 0.67
CA ALA A 2 6.97 6.86 -0.37
C ALA A 2 8.44 6.81 -0.83
N TRP A 3 8.94 5.62 -1.10
CA TRP A 3 10.29 5.36 -1.60
C TRP A 3 10.19 4.57 -2.90
N CYS A 4 10.85 5.06 -3.95
CA CYS A 4 10.84 4.46 -5.27
C CYS A 4 12.23 3.95 -5.64
N ARG A 5 12.30 2.79 -6.28
CA ARG A 5 13.52 2.19 -6.79
C ARG A 5 13.31 1.68 -8.21
N CYS A 6 14.20 2.08 -9.13
CA CYS A 6 14.20 1.57 -10.48
C CYS A 6 14.77 0.14 -10.53
N HIS A 7 14.28 -0.66 -11.45
CA HIS A 7 14.88 -1.96 -11.74
C HIS A 7 16.23 -1.75 -12.42
N PRO A 8 17.31 -2.47 -12.04
CA PRO A 8 18.67 -2.21 -12.56
C PRO A 8 18.80 -2.36 -14.07
N SER A 9 18.04 -3.26 -14.68
CA SER A 9 18.12 -3.58 -16.12
C SER A 9 16.81 -3.26 -16.88
N ARG A 10 15.83 -2.61 -16.24
CA ARG A 10 14.54 -2.27 -16.84
C ARG A 10 14.10 -0.87 -16.43
N MET A 11 14.10 0.07 -17.37
CA MET A 11 13.66 1.44 -17.12
C MET A 11 12.14 1.58 -17.04
N ASP A 12 11.41 0.57 -17.52
CA ASP A 12 9.94 0.50 -17.52
C ASP A 12 9.34 -0.08 -16.22
N ALA A 13 10.18 -0.37 -15.22
CA ALA A 13 9.73 -1.00 -13.98
C ALA A 13 10.33 -0.32 -12.73
N LEU A 14 9.46 -0.05 -11.76
CA LEU A 14 9.81 0.48 -10.45
C LEU A 14 9.26 -0.42 -9.35
N ARG A 15 9.95 -0.49 -8.22
CA ARG A 15 9.39 -0.94 -6.96
C ARG A 15 9.19 0.25 -6.03
N VAL A 16 8.03 0.32 -5.42
CA VAL A 16 7.64 1.41 -4.54
C VAL A 16 7.24 0.85 -3.19
N ALA A 17 7.78 1.42 -2.11
CA ALA A 17 7.33 1.16 -0.76
C ALA A 17 6.60 2.41 -0.23
N ILE A 18 5.39 2.25 0.27
CA ILE A 18 4.58 3.34 0.83
C ILE A 18 4.35 3.04 2.31
N SER A 19 4.73 3.99 3.19
CA SER A 19 4.29 3.94 4.58
C SER A 19 2.88 4.52 4.70
N ALA A 20 2.02 3.81 5.40
CA ALA A 20 0.68 4.28 5.64
C ALA A 20 0.65 5.47 6.63
N PRO A 21 -0.36 6.36 6.52
CA PRO A 21 -0.52 7.50 7.42
C PRO A 21 -0.82 7.07 8.86
N GLU A 22 -0.42 7.91 9.81
CA GLU A 22 -0.86 7.78 11.20
C GLU A 22 -2.36 8.02 11.32
N GLY A 23 -2.97 7.53 12.39
CA GLY A 23 -4.41 7.66 12.62
C GLY A 23 -5.28 6.71 11.77
N THR A 24 -4.67 5.84 10.98
CA THR A 24 -5.37 4.82 10.18
C THR A 24 -5.13 3.42 10.72
N PRO A 25 -5.96 2.42 10.39
CA PRO A 25 -5.70 1.03 10.75
C PRO A 25 -4.46 0.44 10.06
N TYR A 26 -3.89 1.15 9.11
CA TYR A 26 -2.66 0.80 8.38
C TYR A 26 -1.39 1.39 9.02
N ALA A 27 -1.51 2.24 10.02
CA ALA A 27 -0.40 2.99 10.63
C ALA A 27 0.82 2.11 10.93
N ALA A 28 2.02 2.65 10.68
CA ALA A 28 3.30 1.97 10.77
C ALA A 28 3.52 0.79 9.78
N GLY A 29 2.51 0.41 8.99
CA GLY A 29 2.66 -0.57 7.93
C GLY A 29 3.43 -0.03 6.72
N VAL A 30 4.23 -0.90 6.10
CA VAL A 30 4.92 -0.64 4.83
C VAL A 30 4.33 -1.54 3.76
N PHE A 31 3.77 -0.92 2.74
CA PHE A 31 3.13 -1.61 1.62
C PHE A 31 4.00 -1.49 0.38
N VAL A 32 4.32 -2.62 -0.24
CA VAL A 32 5.20 -2.69 -1.41
C VAL A 32 4.38 -2.89 -2.66
N PHE A 33 4.74 -2.14 -3.70
CA PHE A 33 4.07 -2.17 -5.01
C PHE A 33 5.11 -2.31 -6.12
N ASP A 34 4.79 -3.07 -7.15
CA ASP A 34 5.48 -3.03 -8.43
C ASP A 34 4.69 -2.12 -9.38
N VAL A 35 5.39 -1.21 -10.02
CA VAL A 35 4.86 -0.28 -11.03
C VAL A 35 5.52 -0.61 -12.36
N ARG A 36 4.72 -0.73 -13.42
CA ARG A 36 5.22 -0.93 -14.78
C ARG A 36 4.63 0.12 -15.71
N PHE A 37 5.49 0.72 -16.51
CA PHE A 37 5.09 1.62 -17.57
C PHE A 37 4.85 0.82 -18.86
N PRO A 38 3.63 0.83 -19.43
CA PRO A 38 3.37 0.17 -20.70
C PRO A 38 4.11 0.90 -21.84
N PRO A 39 4.36 0.24 -23.00
CA PRO A 39 4.97 0.90 -24.15
C PRO A 39 4.22 2.14 -24.64
N SER A 40 2.93 2.20 -24.38
CA SER A 40 2.06 3.34 -24.70
C SER A 40 2.07 4.46 -23.65
N PHE A 41 2.87 4.33 -22.57
CA PHE A 41 2.99 5.42 -21.60
C PHE A 41 3.59 6.69 -22.25
N PRO A 42 3.07 7.90 -22.00
CA PRO A 42 2.02 8.25 -21.03
C PRO A 42 0.58 8.19 -21.60
N ALA A 43 0.35 7.76 -22.85
CA ALA A 43 -1.00 7.67 -23.40
C ALA A 43 -1.89 6.70 -22.58
N ALA A 44 -1.31 5.64 -22.02
CA ALA A 44 -1.97 4.78 -21.05
C ALA A 44 -1.33 4.92 -19.65
N PRO A 45 -2.09 4.72 -18.56
CA PRO A 45 -1.56 4.77 -17.21
C PRO A 45 -0.56 3.67 -16.94
N PRO A 46 0.30 3.80 -15.90
CA PRO A 46 1.11 2.70 -15.42
C PRO A 46 0.22 1.60 -14.82
N SER A 47 0.68 0.35 -14.88
CA SER A 47 0.09 -0.72 -14.08
C SER A 47 0.71 -0.75 -12.69
N VAL A 48 -0.10 -0.94 -11.66
CA VAL A 48 0.34 -1.02 -10.27
C VAL A 48 -0.17 -2.32 -9.66
N THR A 49 0.74 -3.09 -9.08
CA THR A 49 0.42 -4.35 -8.41
C THR A 49 0.96 -4.31 -6.99
N MET A 50 0.09 -4.52 -6.00
CA MET A 50 0.50 -4.64 -4.60
C MET A 50 1.16 -6.01 -4.36
N LEU A 51 2.32 -6.00 -3.71
CA LEU A 51 3.04 -7.22 -3.33
C LEU A 51 2.78 -7.64 -1.88
N THR A 52 2.45 -6.69 -1.01
CA THR A 52 2.08 -6.94 0.39
C THR A 52 0.66 -7.49 0.46
N THR A 53 0.48 -8.75 0.10
CA THR A 53 -0.84 -9.41 -0.05
C THR A 53 -1.08 -10.51 0.98
N GLY A 54 -0.19 -10.67 1.98
CA GLY A 54 -0.26 -11.82 2.88
C GLY A 54 -0.16 -13.15 2.12
N ARG A 55 0.71 -13.22 1.10
CA ARG A 55 0.86 -14.37 0.18
C ARG A 55 -0.40 -14.71 -0.60
N GLY A 56 -1.16 -13.68 -1.00
CA GLY A 56 -2.39 -13.85 -1.76
C GLY A 56 -3.61 -14.21 -0.91
N THR A 57 -3.58 -13.93 0.40
CA THR A 57 -4.67 -14.30 1.33
C THR A 57 -5.33 -13.11 2.00
N VAL A 58 -4.77 -11.89 1.85
CA VAL A 58 -5.24 -10.71 2.57
C VAL A 58 -5.70 -9.62 1.62
N ARG A 59 -6.98 -9.26 1.72
CA ARG A 59 -7.55 -8.06 1.14
C ARG A 59 -7.50 -6.95 2.18
N PHE A 60 -6.52 -6.04 2.07
CA PHE A 60 -6.32 -4.97 3.05
C PHE A 60 -7.37 -3.85 2.98
N ASN A 61 -7.96 -3.68 1.82
CA ASN A 61 -8.94 -2.62 1.56
C ASN A 61 -9.88 -3.10 0.44
N PRO A 62 -11.12 -2.61 0.34
CA PRO A 62 -11.95 -2.84 -0.84
C PRO A 62 -11.24 -2.54 -2.17
N ASN A 63 -10.30 -1.57 -2.17
CA ASN A 63 -9.49 -1.21 -3.33
C ASN A 63 -8.15 -1.95 -3.45
N LEU A 64 -7.77 -2.78 -2.46
CA LEU A 64 -6.53 -3.57 -2.44
C LEU A 64 -6.84 -5.05 -2.30
N TYR A 65 -6.86 -5.75 -3.43
CA TYR A 65 -7.22 -7.16 -3.49
C TYR A 65 -6.06 -8.07 -3.08
N GLU A 66 -6.39 -9.24 -2.59
CA GLU A 66 -5.43 -10.30 -2.23
C GLU A 66 -4.57 -10.77 -3.42
N CYS A 67 -5.07 -10.66 -4.65
CA CYS A 67 -4.30 -10.95 -5.86
C CYS A 67 -3.31 -9.83 -6.26
N GLY A 68 -3.27 -8.74 -5.49
CA GLY A 68 -2.40 -7.59 -5.75
C GLY A 68 -3.03 -6.51 -6.63
N LYS A 69 -4.27 -6.70 -7.11
CA LYS A 69 -4.96 -5.67 -7.90
C LYS A 69 -5.19 -4.43 -7.05
N VAL A 70 -4.88 -3.27 -7.61
CA VAL A 70 -5.13 -1.94 -7.05
C VAL A 70 -6.23 -1.26 -7.86
N CYS A 71 -7.32 -0.87 -7.20
CA CYS A 71 -8.44 -0.18 -7.80
C CYS A 71 -8.33 1.32 -7.55
N LEU A 72 -8.05 2.07 -8.62
CA LEU A 72 -8.01 3.53 -8.65
C LEU A 72 -8.50 4.04 -10.01
N SER A 73 -9.25 5.15 -10.00
CA SER A 73 -9.70 5.81 -11.22
C SER A 73 -8.53 6.25 -12.11
N LEU A 74 -7.44 6.78 -11.51
CA LEU A 74 -6.21 7.13 -12.21
C LEU A 74 -5.53 5.95 -12.93
N LEU A 75 -5.76 4.72 -12.49
CA LEU A 75 -5.22 3.52 -13.13
C LEU A 75 -6.19 2.91 -14.15
N GLY A 76 -7.40 3.46 -14.30
CA GLY A 76 -8.46 2.87 -15.10
C GLY A 76 -8.97 1.53 -14.57
N THR A 77 -8.69 1.21 -13.30
CA THR A 77 -9.09 -0.04 -12.63
C THR A 77 -10.32 0.13 -11.72
N TRP A 78 -10.86 1.33 -11.68
CA TRP A 78 -12.06 1.72 -10.96
C TRP A 78 -12.85 2.74 -11.76
N GLU A 79 -14.19 2.75 -11.63
CA GLU A 79 -15.02 3.77 -12.26
C GLU A 79 -14.73 5.13 -11.67
N GLY A 80 -14.28 6.07 -12.49
CA GLY A 80 -14.01 7.47 -12.14
C GLY A 80 -14.99 8.40 -12.83
N LYS A 81 -15.33 9.50 -12.19
CA LYS A 81 -16.11 10.60 -12.81
C LYS A 81 -15.14 11.67 -13.31
N GLY A 82 -15.45 12.30 -14.45
CA GLY A 82 -14.63 13.25 -15.20
C GLY A 82 -13.48 13.93 -14.43
N GLY A 83 -12.29 13.87 -14.96
CA GLY A 83 -11.06 14.42 -14.33
C GLY A 83 -10.35 13.51 -13.33
N GLU A 84 -10.99 12.43 -12.86
CA GLU A 84 -10.37 11.46 -11.95
C GLU A 84 -9.58 10.36 -12.69
N THR A 85 -9.82 10.21 -13.99
CA THR A 85 -9.14 9.21 -14.82
C THR A 85 -7.79 9.73 -15.31
N TRP A 86 -6.97 8.81 -15.80
CA TRP A 86 -5.66 9.15 -16.35
C TRP A 86 -5.75 10.11 -17.53
N ASN A 87 -4.99 11.19 -17.45
CA ASN A 87 -4.78 12.13 -18.53
C ASN A 87 -3.29 12.12 -18.91
N ALA A 88 -2.98 11.85 -20.18
CA ALA A 88 -1.62 11.69 -20.68
C ALA A 88 -0.74 12.95 -20.53
N GLU A 89 -1.36 14.15 -20.49
CA GLU A 89 -0.64 15.42 -20.44
C GLU A 89 -0.39 15.89 -19.00
N THR A 90 -1.28 15.55 -18.06
CA THR A 90 -1.28 16.13 -16.72
C THR A 90 -1.10 15.11 -15.59
N SER A 91 -1.44 13.84 -15.85
CA SER A 91 -1.30 12.81 -14.81
C SER A 91 0.15 12.36 -14.62
N THR A 92 0.50 12.06 -13.39
CA THR A 92 1.85 11.66 -13.01
C THR A 92 1.82 10.42 -12.10
N LEU A 93 2.93 9.68 -12.06
CA LEU A 93 3.09 8.60 -11.08
C LEU A 93 2.95 9.10 -9.63
N LEU A 94 3.44 10.32 -9.35
CA LEU A 94 3.31 10.91 -8.01
C LEU A 94 1.83 11.01 -7.59
N GLN A 95 0.94 11.44 -8.49
CA GLN A 95 -0.49 11.49 -8.22
C GLN A 95 -1.07 10.10 -7.91
N VAL A 96 -0.62 9.05 -8.62
CA VAL A 96 -1.03 7.68 -8.31
C VAL A 96 -0.61 7.27 -6.90
N LEU A 97 0.65 7.53 -6.51
CA LEU A 97 1.16 7.18 -5.17
C LEU A 97 0.45 7.98 -4.06
N VAL A 98 0.21 9.26 -4.29
CA VAL A 98 -0.55 10.11 -3.36
C VAL A 98 -1.99 9.63 -3.25
N SER A 99 -2.62 9.23 -4.36
CA SER A 99 -3.99 8.69 -4.35
C SER A 99 -4.08 7.38 -3.56
N ILE A 100 -3.10 6.48 -3.68
CA ILE A 100 -3.04 5.27 -2.84
C ILE A 100 -2.99 5.67 -1.36
N GLN A 101 -2.14 6.64 -1.01
CA GLN A 101 -1.96 7.05 0.38
C GLN A 101 -3.18 7.80 0.95
N ALA A 102 -3.84 8.62 0.14
CA ALA A 102 -4.92 9.50 0.60
C ALA A 102 -6.32 8.88 0.48
N LEU A 103 -6.55 8.01 -0.50
CA LEU A 103 -7.88 7.46 -0.79
C LEU A 103 -8.05 6.01 -0.34
N ILE A 104 -6.93 5.26 -0.20
CA ILE A 104 -6.98 3.85 0.19
C ILE A 104 -6.58 3.67 1.66
N PHE A 105 -5.49 4.30 2.12
CA PHE A 105 -5.06 4.21 3.51
C PHE A 105 -5.79 5.22 4.41
N VAL A 106 -7.11 5.09 4.46
CA VAL A 106 -8.01 5.96 5.23
C VAL A 106 -8.28 5.42 6.64
N SER A 107 -8.88 6.25 7.51
CA SER A 107 -9.25 5.86 8.88
C SER A 107 -10.29 4.75 8.92
N ASP A 108 -11.26 4.82 7.99
CA ASP A 108 -12.44 3.94 7.97
C ASP A 108 -12.57 3.21 6.62
N PRO A 109 -11.66 2.25 6.33
CA PRO A 109 -11.59 1.60 5.03
C PRO A 109 -12.81 0.73 4.69
N TYR A 110 -13.64 0.39 5.65
CA TYR A 110 -14.91 -0.30 5.43
C TYR A 110 -15.81 0.43 4.43
N TYR A 111 -15.81 1.76 4.49
CA TYR A 111 -16.65 2.60 3.64
C TYR A 111 -16.07 2.84 2.23
N ASN A 112 -14.92 2.29 1.92
CA ASN A 112 -14.41 2.25 0.54
C ASN A 112 -15.15 1.22 -0.33
N GLU A 113 -15.94 0.30 0.26
CA GLU A 113 -16.82 -0.58 -0.51
C GLU A 113 -18.03 0.22 -1.00
N PRO A 114 -18.34 0.21 -2.31
CA PRO A 114 -19.50 0.92 -2.86
C PRO A 114 -20.80 0.57 -2.16
N GLY A 115 -21.57 1.60 -1.82
CA GLY A 115 -22.86 1.47 -1.13
C GLY A 115 -22.78 1.34 0.38
N PHE A 116 -21.55 1.18 0.96
CA PHE A 116 -21.40 1.11 2.42
C PHE A 116 -21.34 2.48 3.07
N GLU A 117 -21.00 3.52 2.32
CA GLU A 117 -21.00 4.92 2.76
C GLU A 117 -22.37 5.36 3.31
N ALA A 118 -23.46 4.79 2.81
CA ALA A 118 -24.80 5.07 3.31
C ALA A 118 -25.04 4.59 4.76
N GLN A 119 -24.16 3.73 5.30
CA GLN A 119 -24.23 3.25 6.67
C GLN A 119 -23.37 4.07 7.66
N MET A 120 -22.61 5.05 7.16
CA MET A 120 -21.74 5.89 7.98
C MET A 120 -22.57 6.67 9.03
N GLY A 121 -22.10 6.67 10.28
CA GLY A 121 -22.81 7.29 11.40
C GLY A 121 -24.00 6.53 11.93
N THR A 122 -24.27 5.32 11.42
CA THR A 122 -25.27 4.43 12.03
C THR A 122 -24.60 3.47 13.01
N PRO A 123 -25.25 3.06 14.11
CA PRO A 123 -24.67 2.13 15.09
C PRO A 123 -24.21 0.80 14.44
N VAL A 124 -24.92 0.32 13.43
CA VAL A 124 -24.57 -0.91 12.71
C VAL A 124 -23.37 -0.70 11.79
N GLY A 125 -23.34 0.40 11.05
CA GLY A 125 -22.21 0.75 10.16
C GLY A 125 -20.93 0.96 10.96
N ASP A 126 -21.00 1.75 12.04
CA ASP A 126 -19.85 2.06 12.90
C ASP A 126 -19.31 0.79 13.57
N HIS A 127 -20.17 -0.13 14.02
CA HIS A 127 -19.72 -1.41 14.55
C HIS A 127 -19.00 -2.26 13.50
N ARG A 128 -19.52 -2.31 12.27
CA ARG A 128 -18.90 -3.05 11.15
C ARG A 128 -17.57 -2.43 10.75
N ALA A 129 -17.50 -1.09 10.67
CA ALA A 129 -16.28 -0.36 10.36
C ALA A 129 -15.19 -0.62 11.41
N ALA A 130 -15.55 -0.56 12.70
CA ALA A 130 -14.63 -0.86 13.79
C ALA A 130 -14.08 -2.30 13.73
N LYS A 131 -14.94 -3.28 13.46
CA LYS A 131 -14.54 -4.69 13.28
C LYS A 131 -13.60 -4.85 12.09
N TYR A 132 -13.93 -4.23 10.96
CA TYR A 132 -13.09 -4.26 9.76
C TYR A 132 -11.73 -3.63 10.02
N ALA A 133 -11.68 -2.45 10.66
CA ALA A 133 -10.45 -1.79 11.03
C ALA A 133 -9.58 -2.62 11.98
N ALA A 134 -10.17 -3.35 12.94
CA ALA A 134 -9.44 -4.25 13.82
C ALA A 134 -8.77 -5.39 13.03
N THR A 135 -9.48 -6.01 12.10
CA THR A 135 -8.94 -7.05 11.22
C THR A 135 -7.80 -6.51 10.34
N VAL A 136 -7.96 -5.31 9.79
CA VAL A 136 -6.90 -4.65 8.99
C VAL A 136 -5.66 -4.41 9.84
N ARG A 137 -5.79 -3.94 11.10
CA ARG A 137 -4.64 -3.74 12.01
C ARG A 137 -3.89 -5.04 12.27
N GLU A 138 -4.59 -6.14 12.53
CA GLU A 138 -3.97 -7.45 12.73
C GLU A 138 -3.17 -7.88 11.49
N HIS A 139 -3.76 -7.74 10.31
CA HIS A 139 -3.08 -8.04 9.05
C HIS A 139 -1.87 -7.13 8.80
N CYS A 140 -1.97 -5.83 9.16
CA CYS A 140 -0.85 -4.90 9.04
C CYS A 140 0.32 -5.30 9.92
N VAL A 141 0.07 -5.64 11.19
CA VAL A 141 1.14 -6.10 12.09
C VAL A 141 1.83 -7.34 11.51
N ARG A 142 1.07 -8.31 11.05
CA ARG A 142 1.62 -9.57 10.53
C ARG A 142 2.36 -9.40 9.21
N TRP A 143 1.77 -8.69 8.24
CA TRP A 143 2.20 -8.73 6.85
C TRP A 143 2.88 -7.44 6.36
N ALA A 144 2.45 -6.28 6.88
CA ALA A 144 3.02 -5.00 6.50
C ALA A 144 4.12 -4.50 7.47
N MET A 145 4.29 -5.15 8.62
CA MET A 145 5.36 -4.85 9.58
C MET A 145 6.29 -6.07 9.74
N ILE A 146 5.85 -7.14 10.41
CA ILE A 146 6.72 -8.27 10.77
C ILE A 146 7.27 -8.98 9.53
N ASP A 147 6.41 -9.30 8.56
CA ASP A 147 6.82 -10.00 7.34
C ASP A 147 7.77 -9.14 6.48
N GLN A 148 7.63 -7.80 6.49
CA GLN A 148 8.54 -6.89 5.81
C GLN A 148 9.89 -6.73 6.54
N LEU A 149 9.93 -7.01 7.83
CA LEU A 149 11.15 -6.99 8.64
C LEU A 149 11.88 -8.34 8.66
N ASN A 150 11.29 -9.38 8.10
CA ASN A 150 11.88 -10.70 8.07
C ASN A 150 13.12 -10.71 7.18
N ARG A 151 14.28 -10.92 7.81
CA ARG A 151 15.61 -10.80 7.24
C ARG A 151 15.83 -11.74 6.05
N ASP A 152 15.29 -12.94 6.11
CA ASP A 152 15.47 -13.97 5.08
C ASP A 152 14.77 -13.58 3.77
N LYS A 153 13.65 -12.88 3.85
CA LYS A 153 12.99 -12.30 2.68
C LYS A 153 13.74 -11.11 2.11
N LEU A 154 14.28 -10.25 2.95
CA LEU A 154 15.08 -9.12 2.54
C LEU A 154 16.34 -9.57 1.80
N GLU A 155 17.02 -10.60 2.29
CA GLU A 155 18.21 -11.16 1.67
C GLU A 155 17.91 -11.91 0.35
N ALA A 156 16.78 -12.60 0.27
CA ALA A 156 16.35 -13.28 -0.97
C ALA A 156 15.88 -12.30 -2.07
N THR A 157 15.48 -11.08 -1.69
CA THR A 157 15.00 -10.05 -2.63
C THR A 157 16.10 -9.07 -3.06
N VAL A 158 17.22 -9.04 -2.34
CA VAL A 158 18.33 -8.11 -2.54
C VAL A 158 19.55 -8.88 -3.03
N LYS A 159 19.98 -8.61 -4.27
CA LYS A 159 21.26 -9.16 -4.78
C LYS A 159 22.43 -8.61 -3.97
N PRO A 160 23.54 -9.38 -3.81
CA PRO A 160 24.73 -8.90 -3.15
C PRO A 160 25.20 -7.56 -3.75
N GLY A 161 25.31 -6.52 -2.92
CA GLY A 161 25.63 -5.14 -3.33
C GLY A 161 24.47 -4.15 -3.33
N GLU A 162 23.23 -4.58 -3.15
CA GLU A 162 22.03 -3.74 -3.11
C GLU A 162 21.52 -3.47 -1.68
N SER A 163 22.41 -2.99 -0.80
CA SER A 163 22.12 -2.85 0.65
C SER A 163 21.08 -1.78 1.03
N LYS A 164 20.65 -0.94 0.08
CA LYS A 164 19.78 0.22 0.37
C LYS A 164 18.34 -0.12 0.82
N VAL A 165 17.85 -1.35 0.61
CA VAL A 165 16.57 -1.79 1.22
C VAL A 165 16.75 -2.07 2.70
N LEU A 166 17.92 -2.57 3.10
CA LEU A 166 18.33 -2.69 4.51
C LEU A 166 18.43 -1.31 5.17
N ASP A 167 18.87 -0.29 4.44
CA ASP A 167 18.94 1.09 4.94
C ASP A 167 17.54 1.69 5.09
N LEU A 168 16.58 1.33 4.21
CA LEU A 168 15.19 1.71 4.36
C LEU A 168 14.57 1.07 5.61
N VAL A 169 14.79 -0.22 5.82
CA VAL A 169 14.30 -0.93 7.02
C VAL A 169 14.98 -0.40 8.29
N ARG A 170 16.27 -0.07 8.22
CA ARG A 170 17.00 0.60 9.32
C ARG A 170 16.47 2.00 9.58
N ALA A 171 16.17 2.79 8.53
CA ALA A 171 15.57 4.12 8.66
C ALA A 171 14.17 4.10 9.26
N LEU A 172 13.37 3.08 8.96
CA LEU A 172 12.06 2.83 9.58
C LEU A 172 12.22 2.43 11.07
N ARG A 173 13.23 1.63 11.40
CA ARG A 173 13.58 1.25 12.77
C ARG A 173 14.04 2.46 13.61
N MET A 174 14.78 3.39 13.01
CA MET A 174 15.32 4.59 13.68
C MET A 174 14.27 5.68 13.93
N ARG A 175 13.10 5.64 13.29
CA ARG A 175 12.01 6.61 13.47
C ARG A 175 10.97 6.21 14.51
N GLY A 176 11.30 5.29 15.42
CA GLY A 176 10.52 5.12 16.67
C GLY A 176 9.50 4.00 16.67
N VAL A 177 9.61 2.97 15.85
CA VAL A 177 8.99 1.68 16.16
C VAL A 177 9.89 0.96 17.17
N VAL A 178 9.92 1.45 18.40
CA VAL A 178 10.45 0.73 19.54
C VAL A 178 9.42 -0.33 19.89
N LEU A 179 9.66 -1.56 19.45
CA LEU A 179 9.02 -2.73 20.05
C LEU A 179 9.51 -2.77 21.51
N HIS A 180 8.66 -2.39 22.45
CA HIS A 180 8.89 -2.64 23.85
C HIS A 180 8.94 -4.18 24.03
N GLU A 181 10.14 -4.70 24.09
CA GLU A 181 10.36 -6.01 24.67
C GLU A 181 9.93 -5.93 26.14
N HIS A 182 8.77 -6.47 26.47
CA HIS A 182 8.47 -6.83 27.83
C HIS A 182 9.42 -7.96 28.23
N ARG A 183 10.54 -7.60 28.85
CA ARG A 183 11.26 -8.52 29.72
C ARG A 183 10.37 -8.77 30.92
N GLN A 184 9.75 -9.94 30.97
CA GLN A 184 9.28 -10.50 32.22
C GLN A 184 10.52 -10.89 33.04
N GLN A 185 10.70 -10.22 34.16
CA GLN A 185 11.47 -10.73 35.29
C GLN A 185 10.58 -11.66 36.12
#